data_185936f2cf142e0d342e332e5beccaf4
#
_entry.id   185936f2cf142e0d342e332e5beccaf4
#
_cell.length_a   1.000
_cell.length_b   1.000
_cell.length_c   1.000
_cell.angle_alpha   90.00
_cell.angle_beta   90.00
_cell.angle_gamma   90.00
#
_symmetry.space_group_name_H-M   'P 1'
#
loop_
_entity.id
_entity.type
_entity.pdbx_description
1 polymer ?
#
loop_
_entity_poly.entity_id
_entity_poly.type
_entity_poly.pdbx_seq_one_letter_code
_entity_poly.pdbx_strand_id
1 'polypeptide(L)'
;LKYRGERTSLVLGDNNVVREGVTINIGTAGGGEKTIIGDNNFFMACSHIAHDCIIEDNVLLANGVLLGGHVMVEKGAKLMGLVGIQPFVTIGRYAYVGGHTRIVQDVPPYVIIEGHPAKLRQVNVVGLEREGFSKAQINEIKEAFRTLFRSVELNKSKILEEMERKEGSSPEVKYLVAFLRNITKGKFGRYRESFRYPTVAAT
;
A
#
# COMPACT_ATOMS: atom_id res chain seq x y z
N LEU A 1 15.92 -13.37 -10.39
CA LEU A 1 16.09 -12.48 -11.55
C LEU A 1 17.56 -12.52 -11.97
N LYS A 2 17.82 -12.75 -13.29
CA LYS A 2 19.19 -12.74 -13.80
C LYS A 2 19.54 -11.31 -14.21
N TYR A 3 20.48 -10.69 -13.51
CA TYR A 3 21.09 -9.42 -13.91
C TYR A 3 21.98 -9.64 -15.14
N ARG A 4 21.82 -8.84 -16.18
CA ARG A 4 22.55 -8.93 -17.47
C ARG A 4 23.34 -7.65 -17.79
N GLY A 5 23.61 -6.81 -16.77
CA GLY A 5 24.30 -5.54 -16.95
C GLY A 5 23.38 -4.36 -17.25
N GLU A 6 22.07 -4.49 -17.01
CA GLU A 6 21.09 -3.42 -17.21
C GLU A 6 21.38 -2.24 -16.27
N ARG A 7 21.13 -1.02 -16.78
CA ARG A 7 21.23 0.20 -15.97
C ARG A 7 19.97 0.36 -15.11
N THR A 8 20.04 -0.15 -13.91
CA THR A 8 18.96 -0.02 -12.91
C THR A 8 19.48 0.68 -11.67
N SER A 9 18.60 1.29 -10.90
CA SER A 9 19.00 2.14 -9.79
C SER A 9 18.08 2.02 -8.57
N LEU A 10 18.58 2.51 -7.45
CA LEU A 10 17.84 2.87 -6.26
C LEU A 10 17.85 4.39 -6.15
N VAL A 11 16.67 5.00 -5.98
CA VAL A 11 16.51 6.41 -5.63
C VAL A 11 16.08 6.45 -4.17
N LEU A 12 16.85 7.12 -3.34
CA LEU A 12 16.58 7.26 -1.91
C LEU A 12 16.47 8.76 -1.59
N GLY A 13 15.33 9.16 -1.05
CA GLY A 13 15.08 10.52 -0.57
C GLY A 13 15.78 10.85 0.75
N ASP A 14 15.37 11.93 1.36
CA ASP A 14 16.02 12.52 2.51
C ASP A 14 15.44 12.06 3.85
N ASN A 15 16.24 12.19 4.92
CA ASN A 15 15.85 11.93 6.31
C ASN A 15 15.32 10.51 6.58
N ASN A 16 15.72 9.53 5.79
CA ASN A 16 15.35 8.15 6.02
C ASN A 16 16.23 7.53 7.12
N VAL A 17 15.60 6.86 8.08
CA VAL A 17 16.30 6.09 9.11
C VAL A 17 16.29 4.62 8.70
N VAL A 18 17.47 4.08 8.44
CA VAL A 18 17.68 2.67 8.04
C VAL A 18 18.45 1.97 9.15
N ARG A 19 17.83 0.97 9.76
CA ARG A 19 18.38 0.22 10.88
C ARG A 19 19.20 -0.98 10.40
N GLU A 20 19.76 -1.69 11.33
CA GLU A 20 20.66 -2.83 11.14
C GLU A 20 20.02 -3.97 10.34
N GLY A 21 20.77 -4.54 9.40
CA GLY A 21 20.34 -5.67 8.58
C GLY A 21 19.20 -5.37 7.58
N VAL A 22 18.85 -4.12 7.37
CA VAL A 22 17.88 -3.74 6.30
C VAL A 22 18.52 -4.00 4.95
N THR A 23 17.74 -4.58 4.03
CA THR A 23 18.16 -4.81 2.65
C THR A 23 17.21 -4.12 1.68
N ILE A 24 17.77 -3.44 0.67
CA ILE A 24 17.03 -2.71 -0.36
C ILE A 24 17.61 -3.09 -1.71
N ASN A 25 16.78 -3.63 -2.61
CA ASN A 25 17.21 -4.00 -3.94
C ASN A 25 17.01 -2.84 -4.93
N ILE A 26 17.85 -2.75 -5.93
CA ILE A 26 17.68 -1.84 -7.07
C ILE A 26 16.51 -2.30 -7.97
N GLY A 27 16.07 -1.46 -8.88
CA GLY A 27 15.06 -1.82 -9.88
C GLY A 27 15.53 -2.89 -10.86
N THR A 28 14.62 -3.32 -11.74
CA THR A 28 14.90 -4.28 -12.81
C THR A 28 14.47 -3.72 -14.16
N ALA A 29 15.12 -4.14 -15.25
CA ALA A 29 14.78 -3.68 -16.61
C ALA A 29 13.29 -3.90 -16.97
N GLY A 30 12.69 -4.98 -16.46
CA GLY A 30 11.27 -5.29 -16.68
C GLY A 30 10.30 -4.61 -15.70
N GLY A 31 10.81 -3.86 -14.72
CA GLY A 31 10.00 -3.28 -13.64
C GLY A 31 9.96 -1.76 -13.59
N GLY A 32 10.59 -1.09 -14.54
CA GLY A 32 10.69 0.37 -14.56
C GLY A 32 12.06 0.90 -14.14
N GLU A 33 13.06 0.00 -14.03
CA GLU A 33 14.47 0.28 -13.82
C GLU A 33 14.84 0.90 -12.47
N LYS A 34 13.85 1.19 -11.61
CA LYS A 34 14.08 1.91 -10.35
C LYS A 34 13.29 1.32 -9.19
N THR A 35 13.97 1.19 -8.05
CA THR A 35 13.32 1.19 -6.74
C THR A 35 13.35 2.61 -6.21
N ILE A 36 12.23 3.14 -5.74
CA ILE A 36 12.07 4.54 -5.33
C ILE A 36 11.63 4.59 -3.88
N ILE A 37 12.35 5.36 -3.08
CA ILE A 37 12.05 5.61 -1.68
C ILE A 37 11.99 7.12 -1.48
N GLY A 38 10.87 7.62 -0.96
CA GLY A 38 10.67 9.02 -0.61
C GLY A 38 11.38 9.43 0.67
N ASP A 39 10.81 10.37 1.39
CA ASP A 39 11.44 11.04 2.52
C ASP A 39 10.88 10.59 3.88
N ASN A 40 11.67 10.81 4.94
CA ASN A 40 11.26 10.66 6.34
C ASN A 40 10.75 9.26 6.69
N ASN A 41 11.23 8.21 6.04
CA ASN A 41 10.83 6.84 6.31
C ASN A 41 11.64 6.23 7.45
N PHE A 42 11.07 5.24 8.12
CA PHE A 42 11.74 4.47 9.15
C PHE A 42 11.70 2.98 8.84
N PHE A 43 12.83 2.42 8.47
CA PHE A 43 13.02 0.99 8.20
C PHE A 43 13.75 0.36 9.39
N MET A 44 13.00 -0.43 10.16
CA MET A 44 13.53 -1.09 11.35
C MET A 44 14.31 -2.36 10.99
N ALA A 45 14.98 -2.92 11.98
CA ALA A 45 15.94 -4.01 11.81
C ALA A 45 15.41 -5.17 10.96
N CYS A 46 16.25 -5.65 10.05
CA CYS A 46 16.01 -6.81 9.20
C CYS A 46 14.78 -6.69 8.27
N SER A 47 14.26 -5.48 8.02
CA SER A 47 13.24 -5.31 7.00
C SER A 47 13.85 -5.42 5.59
N HIS A 48 13.02 -5.85 4.62
CA HIS A 48 13.45 -6.06 3.23
C HIS A 48 12.53 -5.32 2.25
N ILE A 49 13.14 -4.56 1.35
CA ILE A 49 12.49 -3.91 0.22
C ILE A 49 13.03 -4.53 -1.06
N ALA A 50 12.20 -5.31 -1.75
CA ALA A 50 12.59 -5.94 -3.00
C ALA A 50 12.64 -4.91 -4.16
N HIS A 51 13.04 -5.41 -5.32
CA HIS A 51 13.20 -4.63 -6.55
C HIS A 51 11.90 -3.96 -7.01
N ASP A 52 12.01 -2.80 -7.67
CA ASP A 52 10.90 -2.07 -8.30
C ASP A 52 9.80 -1.62 -7.33
N CYS A 53 10.08 -1.61 -6.03
CA CYS A 53 9.19 -1.06 -5.03
C CYS A 53 9.14 0.47 -5.10
N ILE A 54 7.99 1.04 -4.75
CA ILE A 54 7.80 2.48 -4.55
C ILE A 54 7.34 2.67 -3.11
N ILE A 55 8.14 3.37 -2.32
CA ILE A 55 7.82 3.75 -0.95
C ILE A 55 7.68 5.27 -0.91
N GLU A 56 6.50 5.77 -0.59
CA GLU A 56 6.28 7.21 -0.40
C GLU A 56 6.85 7.70 0.93
N ASP A 57 6.44 8.87 1.39
CA ASP A 57 6.99 9.52 2.57
C ASP A 57 6.34 9.02 3.88
N ASN A 58 7.08 9.18 5.00
CA ASN A 58 6.60 8.92 6.35
C ASN A 58 6.11 7.48 6.59
N VAL A 59 6.64 6.52 5.84
CA VAL A 59 6.34 5.10 5.97
C VAL A 59 7.15 4.49 7.10
N LEU A 60 6.53 3.59 7.86
CA LEU A 60 7.22 2.77 8.85
C LEU A 60 7.15 1.29 8.45
N LEU A 61 8.31 0.67 8.29
CA LEU A 61 8.46 -0.77 8.21
C LEU A 61 9.09 -1.26 9.51
N ALA A 62 8.32 -1.95 10.33
CA ALA A 62 8.83 -2.51 11.59
C ALA A 62 9.76 -3.71 11.35
N ASN A 63 10.31 -4.28 12.42
CA ASN A 63 11.29 -5.35 12.35
C ASN A 63 10.80 -6.53 11.49
N GLY A 64 11.67 -6.97 10.56
CA GLY A 64 11.42 -8.15 9.74
C GLY A 64 10.25 -8.03 8.74
N VAL A 65 9.79 -6.84 8.42
CA VAL A 65 8.81 -6.65 7.34
C VAL A 65 9.43 -7.00 5.99
N LEU A 66 8.73 -7.80 5.18
CA LEU A 66 9.21 -8.27 3.89
C LEU A 66 8.30 -7.78 2.76
N LEU A 67 8.80 -6.92 1.90
CA LEU A 67 8.11 -6.46 0.71
C LEU A 67 8.56 -7.27 -0.51
N GLY A 68 7.61 -7.87 -1.21
CA GLY A 68 7.87 -8.47 -2.53
C GLY A 68 8.12 -7.42 -3.60
N GLY A 69 8.60 -7.83 -4.77
CA GLY A 69 8.88 -6.89 -5.87
C GLY A 69 7.63 -6.12 -6.32
N HIS A 70 7.82 -4.90 -6.83
CA HIS A 70 6.77 -4.01 -7.35
C HIS A 70 5.72 -3.57 -6.32
N VAL A 71 5.95 -3.77 -5.04
CA VAL A 71 5.05 -3.27 -3.98
C VAL A 71 5.08 -1.75 -3.95
N MET A 72 3.92 -1.15 -3.77
CA MET A 72 3.79 0.26 -3.47
C MET A 72 3.31 0.45 -2.03
N VAL A 73 4.00 1.28 -1.27
CA VAL A 73 3.58 1.68 0.07
C VAL A 73 3.38 3.18 0.06
N GLU A 74 2.13 3.60 0.22
CA GLU A 74 1.78 5.01 0.16
C GLU A 74 2.05 5.71 1.49
N LYS A 75 2.06 7.04 1.42
CA LYS A 75 2.38 7.97 2.50
C LYS A 75 1.76 7.61 3.85
N GLY A 76 2.58 7.64 4.88
CA GLY A 76 2.15 7.47 6.26
C GLY A 76 1.67 6.05 6.63
N ALA A 77 1.77 5.07 5.72
CA ALA A 77 1.43 3.69 6.03
C ALA A 77 2.39 3.08 7.05
N LYS A 78 1.87 2.24 7.94
CA LYS A 78 2.65 1.60 9.03
C LYS A 78 2.46 0.08 8.98
N LEU A 79 3.55 -0.62 8.68
CA LEU A 79 3.58 -2.08 8.62
C LEU A 79 4.30 -2.62 9.85
N MET A 80 3.59 -3.40 10.67
CA MET A 80 4.11 -3.89 11.94
C MET A 80 4.97 -5.15 11.75
N GLY A 81 5.63 -5.57 12.81
CA GLY A 81 6.67 -6.60 12.76
C GLY A 81 6.24 -7.88 12.05
N LEU A 82 7.16 -8.44 11.25
CA LEU A 82 7.01 -9.71 10.53
C LEU A 82 5.83 -9.75 9.54
N VAL A 83 5.43 -8.59 9.02
CA VAL A 83 4.45 -8.50 7.92
C VAL A 83 5.09 -8.92 6.61
N GLY A 84 4.41 -9.78 5.84
CA GLY A 84 4.82 -10.17 4.50
C GLY A 84 3.87 -9.67 3.42
N ILE A 85 4.40 -8.95 2.43
CA ILE A 85 3.61 -8.34 1.35
C ILE A 85 3.89 -9.05 0.02
N GLN A 86 2.83 -9.56 -0.61
CA GLN A 86 2.86 -10.18 -1.94
C GLN A 86 3.33 -9.17 -3.00
N PRO A 87 4.09 -9.59 -4.03
CA PRO A 87 4.43 -8.71 -5.15
C PRO A 87 3.22 -8.01 -5.78
N PHE A 88 3.42 -6.78 -6.27
CA PHE A 88 2.42 -5.91 -6.91
C PHE A 88 1.31 -5.38 -6.00
N VAL A 89 1.35 -5.64 -4.72
CA VAL A 89 0.40 -5.08 -3.76
C VAL A 89 0.65 -3.59 -3.56
N THR A 90 -0.43 -2.82 -3.43
CA THR A 90 -0.41 -1.43 -2.94
C THR A 90 -0.96 -1.39 -1.52
N ILE A 91 -0.20 -0.81 -0.60
CA ILE A 91 -0.65 -0.46 0.74
C ILE A 91 -1.06 1.02 0.72
N GLY A 92 -2.35 1.28 0.86
CA GLY A 92 -2.91 2.63 0.79
C GLY A 92 -2.43 3.54 1.93
N ARG A 93 -2.46 4.84 1.67
CA ARG A 93 -1.97 5.88 2.61
C ARG A 93 -2.60 5.77 3.98
N TYR A 94 -1.78 5.98 5.02
CA TYR A 94 -2.19 5.90 6.42
C TYR A 94 -2.83 4.56 6.83
N ALA A 95 -2.69 3.51 6.03
CA ALA A 95 -3.08 2.17 6.44
C ALA A 95 -2.16 1.65 7.55
N TYR A 96 -2.71 0.86 8.43
CA TYR A 96 -1.98 0.12 9.47
C TYR A 96 -2.12 -1.37 9.21
N VAL A 97 -1.01 -2.06 9.03
CA VAL A 97 -0.97 -3.50 8.86
C VAL A 97 -0.45 -4.13 10.14
N GLY A 98 -1.31 -4.88 10.84
CA GLY A 98 -0.95 -5.55 12.10
C GLY A 98 0.17 -6.58 11.92
N GLY A 99 0.93 -6.83 12.99
CA GLY A 99 2.06 -7.76 12.95
C GLY A 99 1.68 -9.18 12.52
N HIS A 100 2.66 -9.93 11.97
CA HIS A 100 2.49 -11.29 11.46
C HIS A 100 1.43 -11.47 10.37
N THR A 101 0.99 -10.38 9.73
CA THR A 101 -0.03 -10.44 8.69
C THR A 101 0.59 -10.69 7.31
N ARG A 102 0.04 -11.64 6.57
CA ARG A 102 0.37 -11.83 5.15
C ARG A 102 -0.65 -11.10 4.29
N ILE A 103 -0.20 -10.13 3.51
CA ILE A 103 -1.03 -9.35 2.58
C ILE A 103 -0.85 -9.87 1.15
N VAL A 104 -1.95 -10.23 0.52
CA VAL A 104 -1.99 -10.79 -0.85
C VAL A 104 -2.83 -9.97 -1.84
N GLN A 105 -3.49 -8.93 -1.36
CA GLN A 105 -4.32 -7.99 -2.14
C GLN A 105 -4.05 -6.56 -1.69
N ASP A 106 -4.42 -5.58 -2.50
CA ASP A 106 -4.28 -4.17 -2.16
C ASP A 106 -5.05 -3.84 -0.87
N VAL A 107 -4.41 -3.05 -0.04
CA VAL A 107 -4.97 -2.59 1.23
C VAL A 107 -5.51 -1.17 1.05
N PRO A 108 -6.81 -0.93 1.28
CA PRO A 108 -7.38 0.41 1.16
C PRO A 108 -6.69 1.43 2.08
N PRO A 109 -6.71 2.73 1.73
CA PRO A 109 -6.20 3.78 2.58
C PRO A 109 -7.01 3.91 3.89
N TYR A 110 -6.37 4.44 4.94
CA TYR A 110 -6.98 4.84 6.22
C TYR A 110 -7.48 3.69 7.11
N VAL A 111 -7.16 2.45 6.82
CA VAL A 111 -7.72 1.29 7.51
C VAL A 111 -6.71 0.55 8.37
N ILE A 112 -7.22 -0.25 9.30
CA ILE A 112 -6.47 -1.30 10.00
C ILE A 112 -6.81 -2.64 9.35
N ILE A 113 -5.79 -3.39 8.97
CA ILE A 113 -5.89 -4.77 8.48
C ILE A 113 -4.93 -5.65 9.26
N GLU A 114 -5.39 -6.83 9.68
CA GLU A 114 -4.58 -7.76 10.46
C GLU A 114 -5.10 -9.20 10.39
N GLY A 115 -4.26 -10.13 10.81
CA GLY A 115 -4.60 -11.54 11.01
C GLY A 115 -4.18 -12.45 9.86
N HIS A 116 -4.47 -13.75 10.02
CA HIS A 116 -4.18 -14.78 9.03
C HIS A 116 -5.41 -15.71 8.90
N PRO A 117 -6.18 -15.61 7.80
CA PRO A 117 -6.05 -14.66 6.69
C PRO A 117 -6.26 -13.20 7.12
N ALA A 118 -5.65 -12.28 6.39
CA ALA A 118 -5.77 -10.84 6.64
C ALA A 118 -7.22 -10.39 6.52
N LYS A 119 -7.70 -9.65 7.52
CA LYS A 119 -9.07 -9.12 7.57
C LYS A 119 -9.03 -7.62 7.85
N LEU A 120 -9.77 -6.89 7.06
CA LEU A 120 -10.00 -5.48 7.28
C LEU A 120 -10.87 -5.30 8.54
N ARG A 121 -10.37 -4.51 9.52
CA ARG A 121 -10.99 -4.36 10.84
C ARG A 121 -11.82 -3.09 10.95
N GLN A 122 -11.19 -1.97 10.75
CA GLN A 122 -11.78 -0.65 10.96
C GLN A 122 -10.94 0.46 10.34
N VAL A 123 -11.41 1.69 10.46
CA VAL A 123 -10.62 2.88 10.16
C VAL A 123 -9.52 3.06 11.20
N ASN A 124 -8.33 3.44 10.76
CA ASN A 124 -7.15 3.72 11.59
C ASN A 124 -7.26 5.08 12.30
N VAL A 125 -8.27 5.21 13.17
CA VAL A 125 -8.59 6.50 13.84
C VAL A 125 -7.39 7.07 14.57
N VAL A 126 -6.73 6.27 15.40
CA VAL A 126 -5.58 6.71 16.20
C VAL A 126 -4.43 7.18 15.32
N GLY A 127 -4.17 6.46 14.20
CA GLY A 127 -3.16 6.85 13.24
C GLY A 127 -3.49 8.19 12.58
N LEU A 128 -4.74 8.37 12.15
CA LEU A 128 -5.20 9.60 11.50
C LEU A 128 -5.16 10.81 12.45
N GLU A 129 -5.58 10.64 13.72
CA GLU A 129 -5.47 11.71 14.73
C GLU A 129 -4.02 12.15 14.94
N ARG A 130 -3.08 11.21 15.00
CA ARG A 130 -1.63 11.51 15.14
C ARG A 130 -1.06 12.24 13.92
N GLU A 131 -1.61 11.98 12.76
CA GLU A 131 -1.23 12.65 11.49
C GLU A 131 -1.97 13.98 11.28
N GLY A 132 -2.75 14.45 12.27
CA GLY A 132 -3.39 15.76 12.27
C GLY A 132 -4.74 15.85 11.55
N PHE A 133 -5.36 14.72 11.23
CA PHE A 133 -6.71 14.73 10.64
C PHE A 133 -7.73 15.24 11.65
N SER A 134 -8.60 16.14 11.21
CA SER A 134 -9.69 16.65 12.03
C SER A 134 -10.74 15.57 12.32
N LYS A 135 -11.49 15.76 13.40
CA LYS A 135 -12.62 14.87 13.74
C LYS A 135 -13.65 14.79 12.61
N ALA A 136 -13.87 15.87 11.87
CA ALA A 136 -14.79 15.90 10.74
C ALA A 136 -14.31 14.99 9.60
N GLN A 137 -13.05 15.12 9.17
CA GLN A 137 -12.45 14.25 8.16
C GLN A 137 -12.49 12.77 8.56
N ILE A 138 -12.12 12.45 9.80
CA ILE A 138 -12.18 11.07 10.32
C ILE A 138 -13.60 10.51 10.31
N ASN A 139 -14.60 11.32 10.66
CA ASN A 139 -16.00 10.88 10.63
C ASN A 139 -16.48 10.61 9.21
N GLU A 140 -16.13 11.45 8.24
CA GLU A 140 -16.46 11.19 6.83
C GLU A 140 -15.81 9.91 6.32
N ILE A 141 -14.55 9.66 6.65
CA ILE A 141 -13.86 8.40 6.31
C ILE A 141 -14.58 7.21 6.97
N LYS A 142 -15.01 7.33 8.23
CA LYS A 142 -15.78 6.25 8.92
C LYS A 142 -17.12 5.96 8.27
N GLU A 143 -17.83 6.98 7.84
CA GLU A 143 -19.12 6.82 7.13
C GLU A 143 -18.90 6.15 5.78
N ALA A 144 -17.92 6.61 5.00
CA ALA A 144 -17.54 5.99 3.75
C ALA A 144 -17.16 4.52 3.93
N PHE A 145 -16.35 4.23 4.97
CA PHE A 145 -15.96 2.87 5.32
C PHE A 145 -17.17 1.98 5.63
N ARG A 146 -18.13 2.45 6.42
CA ARG A 146 -19.35 1.69 6.74
C ARG A 146 -20.14 1.37 5.47
N THR A 147 -20.33 2.36 4.61
CA THR A 147 -21.04 2.20 3.35
C THR A 147 -20.37 1.16 2.43
N LEU A 148 -19.04 1.22 2.30
CA LEU A 148 -18.26 0.40 1.37
C LEU A 148 -18.02 -1.05 1.85
N PHE A 149 -17.92 -1.27 3.16
CA PHE A 149 -17.43 -2.55 3.69
C PHE A 149 -18.39 -3.25 4.65
N ARG A 150 -19.45 -2.59 5.13
CA ARG A 150 -20.41 -3.16 6.09
C ARG A 150 -21.85 -3.27 5.57
N SER A 151 -22.18 -2.70 4.43
CA SER A 151 -23.48 -2.88 3.80
C SER A 151 -23.58 -4.29 3.19
N VAL A 152 -24.50 -5.09 3.69
CA VAL A 152 -24.66 -6.53 3.38
C VAL A 152 -25.39 -6.76 2.04
N GLU A 153 -26.15 -5.79 1.54
CA GLU A 153 -27.16 -6.02 0.48
C GLU A 153 -26.91 -5.35 -0.87
N LEU A 154 -25.85 -4.55 -1.03
CA LEU A 154 -25.65 -3.79 -2.26
C LEU A 154 -24.46 -4.30 -3.09
N ASN A 155 -24.66 -4.37 -4.38
CA ASN A 155 -23.59 -4.62 -5.33
C ASN A 155 -22.49 -3.55 -5.17
N LYS A 156 -21.30 -3.96 -4.76
CA LYS A 156 -20.16 -3.07 -4.51
C LYS A 156 -19.87 -2.09 -5.66
N SER A 157 -20.14 -2.50 -6.89
CA SER A 157 -19.97 -1.65 -8.07
C SER A 157 -20.94 -0.48 -8.05
N LYS A 158 -22.21 -0.71 -7.70
CA LYS A 158 -23.22 0.36 -7.57
C LYS A 158 -22.90 1.34 -6.46
N ILE A 159 -22.45 0.82 -5.30
CA ILE A 159 -22.04 1.69 -4.18
C ILE A 159 -20.90 2.61 -4.60
N LEU A 160 -19.90 2.06 -5.28
CA LEU A 160 -18.77 2.87 -5.76
C LEU A 160 -19.24 3.94 -6.77
N GLU A 161 -20.13 3.60 -7.69
CA GLU A 161 -20.72 4.56 -8.65
C GLU A 161 -21.50 5.67 -7.97
N GLU A 162 -22.31 5.34 -6.97
CA GLU A 162 -23.07 6.32 -6.19
C GLU A 162 -22.14 7.26 -5.42
N MET A 163 -21.09 6.70 -4.78
CA MET A 163 -20.12 7.51 -4.05
C MET A 163 -19.25 8.39 -4.97
N GLU A 164 -18.95 7.94 -6.19
CA GLU A 164 -18.24 8.75 -7.19
C GLU A 164 -19.07 9.97 -7.64
N ARG A 165 -20.40 9.80 -7.76
CA ARG A 165 -21.34 10.87 -8.17
C ARG A 165 -21.70 11.82 -7.04
N LYS A 166 -21.41 11.44 -5.79
CA LYS A 166 -21.77 12.24 -4.63
C LYS A 166 -20.93 13.52 -4.59
N GLU A 167 -21.59 14.65 -4.85
CA GLU A 167 -21.00 15.97 -4.70
C GLU A 167 -20.70 16.28 -3.22
N GLY A 168 -19.70 17.14 -2.99
CA GLY A 168 -19.33 17.56 -1.63
C GLY A 168 -18.52 16.55 -0.81
N SER A 169 -18.17 15.40 -1.36
CA SER A 169 -17.28 14.45 -0.67
C SER A 169 -15.89 15.03 -0.46
N SER A 170 -15.29 14.79 0.72
CA SER A 170 -13.93 15.24 1.01
C SER A 170 -12.88 14.61 0.07
N PRO A 171 -11.70 15.23 -0.06
CA PRO A 171 -10.59 14.66 -0.83
C PRO A 171 -10.22 13.24 -0.39
N GLU A 172 -10.30 12.96 0.90
CA GLU A 172 -10.00 11.65 1.49
C GLU A 172 -10.99 10.57 1.03
N VAL A 173 -12.27 10.89 1.04
CA VAL A 173 -13.33 9.98 0.59
C VAL A 173 -13.22 9.74 -0.92
N LYS A 174 -13.00 10.79 -1.71
CA LYS A 174 -12.75 10.67 -3.15
C LYS A 174 -11.57 9.77 -3.45
N TYR A 175 -10.49 9.92 -2.67
CA TYR A 175 -9.29 9.09 -2.81
C TYR A 175 -9.57 7.62 -2.48
N LEU A 176 -10.27 7.33 -1.37
CA LEU A 176 -10.67 5.98 -0.99
C LEU A 176 -11.50 5.31 -2.09
N VAL A 177 -12.47 6.02 -2.65
CA VAL A 177 -13.33 5.51 -3.72
C VAL A 177 -12.51 5.21 -4.99
N ALA A 178 -11.66 6.14 -5.41
CA ALA A 178 -10.78 5.96 -6.57
C ALA A 178 -9.82 4.78 -6.39
N PHE A 179 -9.24 4.61 -5.19
CA PHE A 179 -8.40 3.48 -4.85
C PHE A 179 -9.14 2.15 -5.01
N LEU A 180 -10.35 2.04 -4.46
CA LEU A 180 -11.18 0.84 -4.59
C LEU A 180 -11.59 0.57 -6.04
N ARG A 181 -11.88 1.61 -6.81
CA ARG A 181 -12.15 1.48 -8.25
C ARG A 181 -10.94 0.92 -9.01
N ASN A 182 -9.74 1.34 -8.64
CA ASN A 182 -8.53 0.79 -9.25
C ASN A 182 -8.35 -0.70 -8.91
N ILE A 183 -8.63 -1.11 -7.68
CA ILE A 183 -8.60 -2.54 -7.31
C ILE A 183 -9.49 -3.38 -8.25
N THR A 184 -10.67 -2.88 -8.61
CA THR A 184 -11.59 -3.60 -9.52
C THR A 184 -11.06 -3.76 -10.94
N LYS A 185 -10.15 -2.88 -11.37
CA LYS A 185 -9.46 -2.95 -12.68
C LYS A 185 -8.22 -3.86 -12.65
N GLY A 186 -7.77 -4.23 -11.45
CA GLY A 186 -6.58 -5.04 -11.24
C GLY A 186 -6.82 -6.55 -11.40
N LYS A 187 -5.74 -7.31 -11.28
CA LYS A 187 -5.78 -8.78 -11.25
C LYS A 187 -5.58 -9.28 -9.82
N PHE A 188 -6.36 -10.26 -9.41
CA PHE A 188 -6.26 -10.88 -8.07
C PHE A 188 -6.36 -9.88 -6.91
N GLY A 189 -7.12 -8.78 -7.08
CA GLY A 189 -7.23 -7.72 -6.07
C GLY A 189 -5.99 -6.83 -5.95
N ARG A 190 -5.13 -6.79 -6.98
CA ARG A 190 -3.92 -5.96 -7.06
C ARG A 190 -3.95 -5.12 -8.34
N TYR A 191 -4.07 -3.81 -8.20
CA TYR A 191 -4.14 -2.91 -9.35
C TYR A 191 -2.83 -2.93 -10.15
N ARG A 192 -1.69 -2.89 -9.49
CA ARG A 192 -0.37 -2.87 -10.12
C ARG A 192 -0.05 -4.17 -10.89
N GLU A 193 -0.67 -5.29 -10.54
CA GLU A 193 -0.52 -6.53 -11.30
C GLU A 193 -1.02 -6.42 -12.75
N SER A 194 -1.91 -5.46 -13.04
CA SER A 194 -2.38 -5.20 -14.41
C SER A 194 -1.28 -4.63 -15.31
N PHE A 195 -0.25 -4.02 -14.73
CA PHE A 195 0.91 -3.47 -15.47
C PHE A 195 2.06 -4.46 -15.60
N ARG A 196 1.90 -5.67 -15.10
CA ARG A 196 2.92 -6.70 -15.28
C ARG A 196 3.12 -6.96 -16.76
N TYR A 197 4.30 -6.62 -17.27
CA TYR A 197 4.66 -6.93 -18.65
C TYR A 197 4.59 -8.46 -18.87
N PRO A 198 4.00 -8.92 -19.99
CA PRO A 198 4.09 -10.33 -20.33
C PRO A 198 5.56 -10.67 -20.36
N THR A 199 5.95 -11.68 -19.57
CA THR A 199 7.26 -12.27 -19.66
C THR A 199 7.47 -12.61 -21.14
N VAL A 200 8.43 -11.93 -21.79
CA VAL A 200 8.91 -12.37 -23.10
C VAL A 200 9.33 -13.81 -22.88
N ALA A 201 8.59 -14.75 -23.48
CA ALA A 201 8.91 -16.15 -23.38
C ALA A 201 10.37 -16.28 -23.82
N ALA A 202 11.21 -16.85 -22.96
CA ALA A 202 12.58 -17.13 -23.29
C ALA A 202 12.54 -18.15 -24.45
N THR A 203 12.78 -17.66 -25.66
CA THR A 203 13.14 -18.48 -26.81
C THR A 203 14.54 -19.06 -26.63
#